data_ad58c340b6fe4b6a2ed730419a048672
#
_entry.id   ad58c340b6fe4b6a2ed730419a048672
#
_cell.length_a   1.000
_cell.length_b   1.000
_cell.length_c   1.000
_cell.angle_alpha   90.00
_cell.angle_beta   90.00
_cell.angle_gamma   90.00
#
_symmetry.space_group_name_H-M   'P 1'
#
loop_
_entity.id
_entity.type
_entity.pdbx_description
1 polymer ?
#
loop_
_entity_poly.entity_id
_entity_poly.type
_entity_poly.pdbx_seq_one_letter_code
_entity_poly.pdbx_strand_id
1 'polypeptide(L)'
;MNGTFIVNQAAGRVMKNQTPNEQGERGAIVNIASLNSYISLTEVMAYASSKSGVLGIIRGLANEWAQYGIRVNGIAPGVFPTDLNRKLIEGTPRGEFLKAHTPQGRFGRAEELVGAAIYLISPSASYTNGHTIIVDGGFLTRGVGI
;
A
#
# COMPACT_ATOMS: atom_id res chain seq x y z
N MET A 1 -2.80 -10.30 -7.27
CA MET A 1 -1.65 -9.87 -8.08
C MET A 1 -2.04 -9.55 -9.53
N ASN A 2 -2.60 -10.48 -10.31
CA ASN A 2 -2.93 -10.23 -11.73
C ASN A 2 -3.82 -9.01 -11.95
N GLY A 3 -4.91 -8.85 -11.18
CA GLY A 3 -5.79 -7.68 -11.30
C GLY A 3 -5.06 -6.36 -11.09
N THR A 4 -4.19 -6.28 -10.08
CA THR A 4 -3.37 -5.09 -9.84
C THR A 4 -2.50 -4.75 -11.06
N PHE A 5 -1.82 -5.74 -11.64
CA PHE A 5 -0.98 -5.54 -12.81
C PHE A 5 -1.80 -5.04 -14.02
N ILE A 6 -2.93 -5.68 -14.31
CA ILE A 6 -3.81 -5.31 -15.45
C ILE A 6 -4.31 -3.87 -15.31
N VAL A 7 -4.78 -3.48 -14.11
CA VAL A 7 -5.27 -2.11 -13.87
C VAL A 7 -4.14 -1.09 -13.99
N ASN A 8 -2.95 -1.36 -13.43
CA ASN A 8 -1.78 -0.50 -13.62
C ASN A 8 -1.44 -0.35 -15.11
N GLN A 9 -1.41 -1.46 -15.87
CA GLN A 9 -1.10 -1.43 -17.30
C GLN A 9 -2.12 -0.58 -18.07
N ALA A 10 -3.41 -0.69 -17.78
CA ALA A 10 -4.45 0.12 -18.40
C ALA A 10 -4.29 1.61 -18.08
N ALA A 11 -4.08 1.95 -16.80
CA ALA A 11 -3.82 3.32 -16.37
C ALA A 11 -2.57 3.90 -17.02
N GLY A 12 -1.47 3.15 -17.02
CA GLY A 12 -0.21 3.57 -17.63
C GLY A 12 -0.32 3.86 -19.13
N ARG A 13 -1.11 3.06 -19.87
CA ARG A 13 -1.38 3.32 -21.30
C ARG A 13 -2.09 4.65 -21.52
N VAL A 14 -3.06 4.98 -20.66
CA VAL A 14 -3.76 6.27 -20.73
C VAL A 14 -2.81 7.41 -20.37
N MET A 15 -2.13 7.31 -19.23
CA MET A 15 -1.23 8.36 -18.73
C MET A 15 -0.08 8.64 -19.69
N LYS A 16 0.50 7.62 -20.32
CA LYS A 16 1.59 7.78 -21.30
C LYS A 16 1.21 8.69 -22.48
N ASN A 17 -0.08 8.74 -22.85
CA ASN A 17 -0.58 9.54 -23.96
C ASN A 17 -1.13 10.92 -23.52
N GLN A 18 -1.11 11.23 -22.23
CA GLN A 18 -1.51 12.55 -21.73
C GLN A 18 -0.41 13.58 -21.97
N THR A 19 -0.82 14.85 -22.10
CA THR A 19 0.11 15.98 -22.09
C THR A 19 0.77 16.09 -20.72
N PRO A 20 2.10 16.14 -20.61
CA PRO A 20 2.76 16.32 -19.32
C PRO A 20 2.46 17.70 -18.75
N ASN A 21 2.51 17.81 -17.42
CA ASN A 21 2.50 19.11 -16.75
C ASN A 21 3.84 19.85 -16.94
N GLU A 22 3.96 21.04 -16.36
CA GLU A 22 5.19 21.87 -16.46
C GLU A 22 6.45 21.18 -15.92
N GLN A 23 6.30 20.22 -15.01
CA GLN A 23 7.37 19.43 -14.43
C GLN A 23 7.68 18.15 -15.23
N GLY A 24 6.98 17.91 -16.35
CA GLY A 24 7.13 16.71 -17.17
C GLY A 24 6.38 15.49 -16.65
N GLU A 25 5.54 15.64 -15.62
CA GLU A 25 4.75 14.54 -15.06
C GLU A 25 3.45 14.32 -15.84
N ARG A 26 3.08 13.04 -16.06
CA ARG A 26 1.83 12.62 -16.70
C ARG A 26 0.86 11.93 -15.76
N GLY A 27 1.31 11.56 -14.57
CA GLY A 27 0.41 10.96 -13.59
C GLY A 27 1.11 10.28 -12.43
N ALA A 28 0.30 9.91 -11.45
CA ALA A 28 0.74 9.16 -10.29
C ALA A 28 -0.24 8.01 -10.02
N ILE A 29 0.31 6.82 -9.76
CA ILE A 29 -0.44 5.62 -9.43
C ILE A 29 -0.11 5.23 -7.99
N VAL A 30 -1.14 4.96 -7.19
CA VAL A 30 -1.00 4.45 -5.83
C VAL A 30 -1.64 3.07 -5.74
N ASN A 31 -0.82 2.08 -5.43
CA ASN A 31 -1.26 0.70 -5.22
C ASN A 31 -1.45 0.42 -3.73
N ILE A 32 -2.49 -0.34 -3.40
CA ILE A 32 -2.71 -0.78 -2.02
C ILE A 32 -2.04 -2.14 -1.80
N ALA A 33 -0.90 -2.10 -1.12
CA ALA A 33 -0.19 -3.26 -0.62
C ALA A 33 -0.82 -3.75 0.73
N SER A 34 -0.03 -4.20 1.66
CA SER A 34 -0.44 -4.63 3.01
C SER A 34 0.77 -4.74 3.93
N LEU A 35 0.58 -4.72 5.24
CA LEU A 35 1.60 -5.19 6.18
C LEU A 35 2.04 -6.63 5.84
N ASN A 36 1.13 -7.46 5.31
CA ASN A 36 1.43 -8.81 4.82
C ASN A 36 2.31 -8.86 3.57
N SER A 37 2.67 -7.71 2.99
CA SER A 37 3.71 -7.63 1.95
C SER A 37 5.13 -7.77 2.53
N TYR A 38 5.28 -7.56 3.82
CA TYR A 38 6.56 -7.57 4.55
C TYR A 38 6.68 -8.73 5.53
N ILE A 39 5.54 -9.18 6.07
CA ILE A 39 5.43 -10.33 6.97
C ILE A 39 4.30 -11.24 6.49
N SER A 40 4.18 -12.44 7.07
CA SER A 40 3.01 -13.28 6.87
C SER A 40 2.35 -13.58 8.21
N LEU A 41 1.14 -13.09 8.38
CA LEU A 41 0.30 -13.56 9.47
C LEU A 41 -0.13 -15.02 9.20
N THR A 42 -0.45 -15.75 10.26
CA THR A 42 -0.92 -17.14 10.13
C THR A 42 -2.23 -17.20 9.34
N GLU A 43 -2.43 -18.30 8.60
CA GLU A 43 -3.65 -18.61 7.83
C GLU A 43 -3.92 -17.72 6.60
N VAL A 44 -2.99 -16.82 6.25
CA VAL A 44 -3.18 -15.90 5.11
C VAL A 44 -2.02 -15.93 4.10
N MET A 45 -1.33 -17.07 3.96
CA MET A 45 -0.15 -17.22 3.11
C MET A 45 -0.41 -16.79 1.65
N ALA A 46 -1.51 -17.23 1.04
CA ALA A 46 -1.85 -16.87 -0.34
C ALA A 46 -2.08 -15.35 -0.49
N TYR A 47 -2.73 -14.74 0.49
CA TYR A 47 -2.90 -13.28 0.53
C TYR A 47 -1.56 -12.57 0.69
N ALA A 48 -0.72 -12.99 1.64
CA ALA A 48 0.60 -12.43 1.87
C ALA A 48 1.46 -12.51 0.60
N SER A 49 1.49 -13.67 -0.06
CA SER A 49 2.20 -13.85 -1.34
C SER A 49 1.70 -12.90 -2.41
N SER A 50 0.37 -12.74 -2.54
CA SER A 50 -0.22 -11.82 -3.50
C SER A 50 0.17 -10.37 -3.23
N LYS A 51 0.20 -9.95 -1.97
CA LYS A 51 0.55 -8.58 -1.55
C LYS A 51 2.05 -8.31 -1.61
N SER A 52 2.90 -9.31 -1.37
CA SER A 52 4.34 -9.21 -1.64
C SER A 52 4.62 -8.99 -3.12
N GLY A 53 3.88 -9.67 -4.01
CA GLY A 53 3.95 -9.44 -5.45
C GLY A 53 3.59 -8.01 -5.87
N VAL A 54 2.69 -7.33 -5.13
CA VAL A 54 2.35 -5.92 -5.39
C VAL A 54 3.56 -5.01 -5.21
N LEU A 55 4.44 -5.27 -4.22
CA LEU A 55 5.69 -4.50 -4.07
C LEU A 55 6.62 -4.66 -5.27
N GLY A 56 6.66 -5.84 -5.87
CA GLY A 56 7.40 -6.09 -7.11
C GLY A 56 6.83 -5.27 -8.28
N ILE A 57 5.50 -5.26 -8.43
CA ILE A 57 4.81 -4.45 -9.44
C ILE A 57 5.12 -2.96 -9.26
N ILE A 58 5.01 -2.43 -8.02
CA ILE A 58 5.30 -1.02 -7.72
C ILE A 58 6.72 -0.66 -8.17
N ARG A 59 7.72 -1.44 -7.75
CA ARG A 59 9.13 -1.15 -8.08
C ARG A 59 9.42 -1.29 -9.56
N GLY A 60 8.92 -2.33 -10.20
CA GLY A 60 9.12 -2.56 -11.63
C GLY A 60 8.53 -1.44 -12.48
N LEU A 61 7.25 -1.12 -12.25
CA LEU A 61 6.57 -0.07 -13.03
C LEU A 61 7.12 1.34 -12.72
N ALA A 62 7.51 1.61 -11.48
CA ALA A 62 8.17 2.88 -11.13
C ALA A 62 9.46 3.09 -11.92
N ASN A 63 10.26 2.03 -12.06
CA ASN A 63 11.50 2.07 -12.84
C ASN A 63 11.22 2.22 -14.34
N GLU A 64 10.33 1.41 -14.89
CA GLU A 64 10.05 1.40 -16.33
C GLU A 64 9.31 2.67 -16.81
N TRP A 65 8.42 3.23 -15.99
CA TRP A 65 7.55 4.33 -16.40
C TRP A 65 8.04 5.72 -16.00
N ALA A 66 9.11 5.81 -15.25
CA ALA A 66 9.75 7.09 -14.93
C ALA A 66 10.08 7.91 -16.20
N GLN A 67 10.56 7.26 -17.25
CA GLN A 67 10.84 7.89 -18.54
C GLN A 67 9.61 8.54 -19.21
N TYR A 68 8.41 8.15 -18.81
CA TYR A 68 7.15 8.72 -19.30
C TYR A 68 6.57 9.78 -18.35
N GLY A 69 7.28 10.12 -17.27
CA GLY A 69 6.77 11.05 -16.26
C GLY A 69 5.60 10.45 -15.44
N ILE A 70 5.59 9.14 -15.24
CA ILE A 70 4.57 8.44 -14.43
C ILE A 70 5.23 7.91 -13.16
N ARG A 71 4.72 8.31 -12.00
CA ARG A 71 5.17 7.80 -10.71
C ARG A 71 4.27 6.65 -10.25
N VAL A 72 4.85 5.60 -9.69
CA VAL A 72 4.14 4.44 -9.17
C VAL A 72 4.60 4.18 -7.74
N ASN A 73 3.69 4.32 -6.79
CA ASN A 73 3.95 4.13 -5.38
C ASN A 73 2.91 3.22 -4.73
N GLY A 74 3.04 2.97 -3.45
CA GLY A 74 2.11 2.16 -2.70
C GLY A 74 1.83 2.67 -1.30
N ILE A 75 0.74 2.14 -0.73
CA ILE A 75 0.44 2.23 0.70
C ILE A 75 0.32 0.80 1.21
N ALA A 76 0.95 0.51 2.34
CA ALA A 76 0.83 -0.76 3.05
C ALA A 76 0.07 -0.53 4.36
N PRO A 77 -1.26 -0.73 4.36
CA PRO A 77 -2.05 -0.63 5.57
C PRO A 77 -1.70 -1.74 6.57
N GLY A 78 -1.76 -1.40 7.85
CA GLY A 78 -1.79 -2.34 8.96
C GLY A 78 -3.14 -3.06 9.06
N VAL A 79 -3.67 -3.18 10.27
CA VAL A 79 -4.97 -3.81 10.51
C VAL A 79 -6.05 -2.74 10.56
N PHE A 80 -6.93 -2.78 9.56
CA PHE A 80 -8.08 -1.88 9.40
C PHE A 80 -9.35 -2.73 9.32
N PRO A 81 -10.36 -2.51 10.17
CA PRO A 81 -11.65 -3.17 10.07
C PRO A 81 -12.35 -2.79 8.77
N THR A 82 -12.81 -3.79 8.03
CA THR A 82 -13.59 -3.65 6.81
C THR A 82 -14.72 -4.66 6.84
N ASP A 83 -15.73 -4.54 5.99
CA ASP A 83 -16.82 -5.51 5.93
C ASP A 83 -16.32 -6.93 5.66
N LEU A 84 -15.18 -7.07 4.98
CA LEU A 84 -14.56 -8.36 4.68
C LEU A 84 -13.96 -9.04 5.92
N ASN A 85 -13.33 -8.30 6.82
CA ASN A 85 -12.55 -8.86 7.93
C ASN A 85 -13.12 -8.55 9.32
N ARG A 86 -14.10 -7.65 9.43
CA ARG A 86 -14.68 -7.19 10.70
C ARG A 86 -15.06 -8.34 11.62
N LYS A 87 -15.79 -9.33 11.09
CA LYS A 87 -16.22 -10.51 11.86
C LYS A 87 -15.07 -11.40 12.34
N LEU A 88 -13.91 -11.30 11.70
CA LEU A 88 -12.74 -12.11 12.06
C LEU A 88 -11.87 -11.43 13.12
N ILE A 89 -12.00 -10.11 13.30
CA ILE A 89 -11.11 -9.35 14.17
C ILE A 89 -11.81 -8.58 15.28
N GLU A 90 -13.01 -8.02 15.07
CA GLU A 90 -13.70 -7.27 16.13
C GLU A 90 -14.31 -8.21 17.17
N GLY A 91 -13.97 -8.00 18.46
CA GLY A 91 -14.47 -8.80 19.57
C GLY A 91 -13.96 -10.25 19.59
N THR A 92 -12.90 -10.58 18.88
CA THR A 92 -12.35 -11.93 18.81
C THR A 92 -10.96 -12.02 19.44
N PRO A 93 -10.53 -13.22 19.92
CA PRO A 93 -9.17 -13.42 20.42
C PRO A 93 -8.09 -13.03 19.40
N ARG A 94 -8.34 -13.26 18.11
CA ARG A 94 -7.45 -12.84 17.01
C ARG A 94 -7.33 -11.31 16.95
N GLY A 95 -8.44 -10.61 17.07
CA GLY A 95 -8.42 -9.14 17.06
C GLY A 95 -7.69 -8.56 18.27
N GLU A 96 -7.89 -9.13 19.45
CA GLU A 96 -7.16 -8.71 20.66
C GLU A 96 -5.65 -8.95 20.52
N PHE A 97 -5.26 -10.10 19.98
CA PHE A 97 -3.85 -10.38 19.68
C PHE A 97 -3.26 -9.34 18.69
N LEU A 98 -3.98 -9.02 17.61
CA LEU A 98 -3.52 -8.03 16.62
C LEU A 98 -3.40 -6.62 17.22
N LYS A 99 -4.35 -6.19 18.06
CA LYS A 99 -4.27 -4.92 18.78
C LYS A 99 -3.09 -4.91 19.76
N ALA A 100 -2.92 -5.97 20.54
CA ALA A 100 -1.82 -6.11 21.48
C ALA A 100 -0.46 -6.09 20.77
N HIS A 101 -0.38 -6.58 19.53
CA HIS A 101 0.82 -6.52 18.71
C HIS A 101 1.05 -5.14 18.07
N THR A 102 0.02 -4.32 17.92
CA THR A 102 0.15 -2.95 17.40
C THR A 102 0.58 -2.01 18.52
N PRO A 103 1.72 -1.30 18.42
CA PRO A 103 2.17 -0.35 19.45
C PRO A 103 1.13 0.71 19.83
N GLN A 104 0.33 1.19 18.88
CA GLN A 104 -0.78 2.12 19.17
C GLN A 104 -1.99 1.45 19.85
N GLY A 105 -2.00 0.13 20.07
CA GLY A 105 -3.01 -0.60 20.82
C GLY A 105 -4.42 -0.63 20.20
N ARG A 106 -4.55 -0.31 18.93
CA ARG A 106 -5.84 -0.20 18.24
C ARG A 106 -5.76 -0.57 16.76
N PHE A 107 -6.90 -0.77 16.16
CA PHE A 107 -7.02 -0.82 14.70
C PHE A 107 -6.96 0.58 14.08
N GLY A 108 -6.55 0.64 12.82
CA GLY A 108 -6.59 1.87 12.04
C GLY A 108 -8.02 2.20 11.57
N ARG A 109 -8.27 3.49 11.33
CA ARG A 109 -9.47 4.00 10.67
C ARG A 109 -9.16 4.33 9.22
N ALA A 110 -10.08 4.09 8.30
CA ALA A 110 -9.87 4.28 6.86
C ALA A 110 -9.37 5.70 6.50
N GLU A 111 -9.85 6.71 7.23
CA GLU A 111 -9.46 8.12 7.05
C GLU A 111 -7.96 8.34 7.32
N GLU A 112 -7.32 7.50 8.12
CA GLU A 112 -5.89 7.59 8.44
C GLU A 112 -4.98 7.19 7.26
N LEU A 113 -5.54 6.59 6.21
CA LEU A 113 -4.83 6.32 4.95
C LEU A 113 -4.84 7.50 3.99
N VAL A 114 -5.78 8.43 4.15
CA VAL A 114 -6.03 9.51 3.18
C VAL A 114 -4.83 10.44 3.06
N GLY A 115 -4.16 10.77 4.15
CA GLY A 115 -2.98 11.64 4.13
C GLY A 115 -1.84 11.07 3.28
N ALA A 116 -1.56 9.76 3.40
CA ALA A 116 -0.57 9.08 2.58
C ALA A 116 -0.98 9.05 1.10
N ALA A 117 -2.26 8.81 0.81
CA ALA A 117 -2.77 8.80 -0.56
C ALA A 117 -2.64 10.19 -1.21
N ILE A 118 -3.09 11.25 -0.53
CA ILE A 118 -2.98 12.62 -1.02
C ILE A 118 -1.52 13.00 -1.25
N TYR A 119 -0.62 12.71 -0.31
CA TYR A 119 0.80 12.97 -0.49
C TYR A 119 1.31 12.32 -1.77
N LEU A 120 1.08 11.01 -1.95
CA LEU A 120 1.65 10.26 -3.07
C LEU A 120 1.14 10.69 -4.45
N ILE A 121 -0.09 11.22 -4.54
CA ILE A 121 -0.64 11.74 -5.81
C ILE A 121 -0.36 13.22 -6.04
N SER A 122 0.10 13.95 -5.03
CA SER A 122 0.35 15.39 -5.11
C SER A 122 1.74 15.72 -5.68
N PRO A 123 1.97 16.97 -6.10
CA PRO A 123 3.30 17.45 -6.48
C PRO A 123 4.35 17.36 -5.37
N SER A 124 3.94 17.33 -4.10
CA SER A 124 4.86 17.15 -2.97
C SER A 124 5.61 15.82 -3.00
N ALA A 125 5.10 14.84 -3.75
CA ALA A 125 5.74 13.54 -3.95
C ALA A 125 6.46 13.43 -5.30
N SER A 126 6.80 14.53 -5.96
CA SER A 126 7.43 14.53 -7.30
C SER A 126 8.73 13.73 -7.38
N TYR A 127 9.46 13.60 -6.28
CA TYR A 127 10.69 12.78 -6.20
C TYR A 127 10.50 11.46 -5.45
N THR A 128 9.24 11.09 -5.14
CA THR A 128 8.88 9.80 -4.51
C THR A 128 8.36 8.85 -5.57
N ASN A 129 9.14 7.83 -5.91
CA ASN A 129 8.80 6.84 -6.92
C ASN A 129 9.30 5.44 -6.51
N GLY A 130 8.49 4.41 -6.71
CA GLY A 130 8.82 3.03 -6.33
C GLY A 130 8.74 2.74 -4.82
N HIS A 131 8.26 3.69 -4.02
CA HIS A 131 8.18 3.58 -2.57
C HIS A 131 6.80 3.09 -2.09
N THR A 132 6.77 2.50 -0.91
CA THR A 132 5.52 2.10 -0.25
C THR A 132 5.49 2.64 1.17
N ILE A 133 4.53 3.53 1.45
CA ILE A 133 4.32 4.10 2.78
C ILE A 133 3.58 3.08 3.64
N ILE A 134 4.15 2.75 4.78
CA ILE A 134 3.52 1.88 5.77
C ILE A 134 2.68 2.75 6.71
N VAL A 135 1.40 2.35 6.89
CA VAL A 135 0.45 3.01 7.79
C VAL A 135 -0.19 1.92 8.65
N ASP A 136 0.44 1.58 9.77
CA ASP A 136 0.15 0.35 10.51
C ASP A 136 0.12 0.51 12.04
N GLY A 137 0.19 1.73 12.56
CA GLY A 137 0.24 1.98 14.00
C GLY A 137 1.50 1.42 14.69
N GLY A 138 2.57 1.20 13.92
CA GLY A 138 3.83 0.66 14.39
C GLY A 138 3.91 -0.88 14.39
N PHE A 139 2.94 -1.57 13.79
CA PHE A 139 2.88 -3.03 13.80
C PHE A 139 4.19 -3.68 13.33
N LEU A 140 4.74 -3.22 12.20
CA LEU A 140 5.97 -3.78 11.62
C LEU A 140 7.26 -3.34 12.36
N THR A 141 7.18 -2.38 13.28
CA THR A 141 8.33 -1.93 14.06
C THR A 141 8.49 -2.71 15.36
N ARG A 142 7.48 -3.50 15.75
CA ARG A 142 7.50 -4.23 17.00
C ARG A 142 8.50 -5.36 16.95
N GLY A 143 9.60 -5.20 17.69
CA GLY A 143 10.57 -6.25 17.99
C GLY A 143 10.09 -7.15 19.12
N VAL A 144 10.99 -7.99 19.63
CA VAL A 144 10.76 -8.76 20.85
C VAL A 144 10.70 -7.76 22.01
N GLY A 145 9.52 -7.57 22.58
CA GLY A 145 9.34 -6.77 23.79
C GLY A 145 9.89 -7.50 25.01
N ILE A 146 10.51 -6.77 25.89
CA ILE A 146 10.85 -7.22 27.24
C ILE A 146 9.63 -7.01 28.12
#